data_1de6c990116712bf62910ad2a678a9ae
#
_entry.id   1de6c990116712bf62910ad2a678a9ae
#
_cell.length_a   1.000
_cell.length_b   1.000
_cell.length_c   1.000
_cell.angle_alpha   90.00
_cell.angle_beta   90.00
_cell.angle_gamma   90.00
#
_symmetry.space_group_name_H-M   'P 1'
#
loop_
_entity.id
_entity.type
_entity.pdbx_description
1 polymer ?
#
loop_
_entity_poly.entity_id
_entity_poly.type
_entity_poly.pdbx_seq_one_letter_code
_entity_poly.pdbx_strand_id
1 'polypeptide(L)'
;KTFGGRASGPQPLVDLFTYAVETFRGAAGRRLSSLECHDLACKIGEVVVVGGVRRSALISLSNPSDGRLRGAKSGQWWLTEGQRALANNSACYTEKPEFDFFLSEMKALYESKSGERGIFNRQAAQDIAAKNGRRDPAFDFGTNPCSEIILRPNQFCNLSEVVVRQGDTLKVLKSKVRWATILGTLQSTLTDFRYLRPIWKKNTEEECLLGVSLTGIMDHDTLNTPSPLLVKWLRELKEVAVETNLEWSKRLG
;
A
#
# COMPACT_ATOMS: atom_id res chain seq x y z
N LYS A 1 -13.37 -15.14 -21.05
CA LYS A 1 -12.62 -14.33 -20.07
C LYS A 1 -11.26 -13.96 -20.64
N THR A 2 -10.98 -12.68 -20.68
CA THR A 2 -9.83 -12.10 -21.40
C THR A 2 -8.47 -12.48 -20.78
N PHE A 3 -8.42 -12.92 -19.51
CA PHE A 3 -7.18 -13.20 -18.79
C PHE A 3 -7.14 -14.59 -18.11
N GLY A 4 -7.82 -15.57 -18.66
CA GLY A 4 -7.64 -16.98 -18.31
C GLY A 4 -8.04 -17.45 -16.90
N GLY A 5 -8.60 -16.59 -16.05
CA GLY A 5 -9.06 -16.98 -14.71
C GLY A 5 -10.43 -17.65 -14.70
N ARG A 6 -10.62 -18.71 -13.89
CA ARG A 6 -11.94 -19.23 -13.56
C ARG A 6 -12.62 -18.35 -12.51
N ALA A 7 -13.95 -18.16 -12.64
CA ALA A 7 -14.73 -17.58 -11.55
C ALA A 7 -14.76 -18.57 -10.39
N SER A 8 -14.63 -18.05 -9.16
CA SER A 8 -14.63 -18.85 -7.93
C SER A 8 -16.00 -19.45 -7.59
N GLY A 9 -17.04 -19.14 -8.39
CA GLY A 9 -18.43 -19.54 -8.07
C GLY A 9 -19.00 -18.68 -6.93
N PRO A 10 -20.15 -19.06 -6.36
CA PRO A 10 -20.79 -18.32 -5.28
C PRO A 10 -20.17 -18.59 -3.89
N GLN A 11 -19.38 -19.65 -3.73
CA GLN A 11 -18.92 -20.12 -2.42
C GLN A 11 -18.17 -19.05 -1.62
N PRO A 12 -17.23 -18.27 -2.17
CA PRO A 12 -16.54 -17.23 -1.38
C PRO A 12 -17.50 -16.17 -0.81
N LEU A 13 -18.60 -15.88 -1.51
CA LEU A 13 -19.62 -14.96 -1.03
C LEU A 13 -20.47 -15.58 0.09
N VAL A 14 -20.82 -16.87 -0.04
CA VAL A 14 -21.51 -17.62 1.02
C VAL A 14 -20.66 -17.65 2.29
N ASP A 15 -19.37 -17.95 2.14
CA ASP A 15 -18.42 -18.00 3.26
C ASP A 15 -18.26 -16.61 3.94
N LEU A 16 -18.25 -15.53 3.16
CA LEU A 16 -18.24 -14.17 3.71
C LEU A 16 -19.49 -13.88 4.53
N PHE A 17 -20.68 -14.18 3.99
CA PHE A 17 -21.94 -13.91 4.72
C PHE A 17 -22.07 -14.78 5.98
N THR A 18 -21.67 -16.04 5.92
CA THR A 18 -21.64 -16.93 7.09
C THR A 18 -20.73 -16.34 8.17
N TYR A 19 -19.50 -16.01 7.81
CA TYR A 19 -18.53 -15.39 8.72
C TYR A 19 -19.05 -14.07 9.33
N ALA A 20 -19.65 -13.21 8.51
CA ALA A 20 -20.21 -11.95 8.98
C ALA A 20 -21.35 -12.16 9.97
N VAL A 21 -22.29 -13.07 9.68
CA VAL A 21 -23.39 -13.40 10.58
C VAL A 21 -22.89 -13.93 11.91
N GLU A 22 -21.93 -14.84 11.90
CA GLU A 22 -21.32 -15.40 13.11
C GLU A 22 -20.62 -14.31 13.94
N THR A 23 -19.83 -13.45 13.29
CA THR A 23 -19.15 -12.33 13.94
C THR A 23 -20.14 -11.38 14.61
N PHE A 24 -21.20 -10.96 13.89
CA PHE A 24 -22.20 -10.04 14.46
C PHE A 24 -23.03 -10.70 15.56
N ARG A 25 -23.37 -11.97 15.45
CA ARG A 25 -24.06 -12.72 16.52
C ARG A 25 -23.20 -12.82 17.79
N GLY A 26 -21.90 -13.11 17.64
CA GLY A 26 -20.95 -13.13 18.73
C GLY A 26 -20.73 -11.77 19.41
N ALA A 27 -21.00 -10.70 18.69
CA ALA A 27 -20.90 -9.31 19.17
C ALA A 27 -22.24 -8.74 19.66
N ALA A 28 -23.31 -9.55 19.76
CA ALA A 28 -24.62 -9.05 20.17
C ALA A 28 -24.54 -8.32 21.52
N GLY A 29 -25.08 -7.10 21.58
CA GLY A 29 -25.07 -6.26 22.79
C GLY A 29 -23.79 -5.46 23.03
N ARG A 30 -22.78 -5.55 22.14
CA ARG A 30 -21.54 -4.76 22.22
C ARG A 30 -21.11 -4.25 20.85
N ARG A 31 -20.14 -3.35 20.82
CA ARG A 31 -19.44 -2.98 19.56
C ARG A 31 -18.48 -4.09 19.15
N LEU A 32 -18.23 -4.19 17.83
CA LEU A 32 -17.16 -4.99 17.30
C LEU A 32 -15.80 -4.50 17.85
N SER A 33 -14.92 -5.42 18.16
CA SER A 33 -13.54 -5.11 18.48
C SER A 33 -12.75 -4.72 17.23
N SER A 34 -11.59 -4.09 17.40
CA SER A 34 -10.66 -3.77 16.31
C SER A 34 -10.26 -5.01 15.50
N LEU A 35 -10.04 -6.15 16.17
CA LEU A 35 -9.68 -7.40 15.53
C LEU A 35 -10.84 -8.00 14.71
N GLU A 36 -12.07 -7.96 15.23
CA GLU A 36 -13.24 -8.42 14.49
C GLU A 36 -13.48 -7.56 13.24
N CYS A 37 -13.30 -6.24 13.33
CA CYS A 37 -13.35 -5.35 12.16
C CYS A 37 -12.26 -5.66 11.14
N HIS A 38 -11.03 -5.91 11.61
CA HIS A 38 -9.90 -6.31 10.77
C HIS A 38 -10.19 -7.61 10.04
N ASP A 39 -10.63 -8.63 10.76
CA ASP A 39 -10.88 -9.97 10.20
C ASP A 39 -12.03 -9.96 9.20
N LEU A 40 -13.08 -9.17 9.47
CA LEU A 40 -14.17 -8.97 8.52
C LEU A 40 -13.69 -8.28 7.23
N ALA A 41 -12.83 -7.26 7.34
CA ALA A 41 -12.23 -6.60 6.17
C ALA A 41 -11.34 -7.56 5.37
N CYS A 42 -10.56 -8.40 6.03
CA CYS A 42 -9.76 -9.45 5.39
C CYS A 42 -10.67 -10.46 4.67
N LYS A 43 -11.78 -10.86 5.29
CA LYS A 43 -12.74 -11.81 4.70
C LYS A 43 -13.42 -11.23 3.45
N ILE A 44 -13.72 -9.93 3.43
CA ILE A 44 -14.20 -9.23 2.23
C ILE A 44 -13.13 -9.29 1.12
N GLY A 45 -11.86 -9.05 1.46
CA GLY A 45 -10.76 -9.15 0.50
C GLY A 45 -10.59 -10.55 -0.10
N GLU A 46 -10.91 -11.59 0.65
CA GLU A 46 -10.81 -12.98 0.20
C GLU A 46 -11.77 -13.31 -0.95
N VAL A 47 -12.94 -12.67 -1.00
CA VAL A 47 -13.95 -12.89 -2.07
C VAL A 47 -13.39 -12.60 -3.46
N VAL A 48 -12.43 -11.66 -3.58
CA VAL A 48 -11.84 -11.28 -4.87
C VAL A 48 -10.60 -12.10 -5.25
N VAL A 49 -10.24 -13.11 -4.46
CA VAL A 49 -9.20 -14.09 -4.83
C VAL A 49 -9.77 -15.04 -5.89
N VAL A 50 -9.21 -15.00 -7.10
CA VAL A 50 -9.69 -15.78 -8.24
C VAL A 50 -8.57 -16.65 -8.77
N GLY A 51 -8.81 -17.97 -8.83
CA GLY A 51 -7.84 -18.93 -9.38
C GLY A 51 -6.51 -18.98 -8.63
N GLY A 52 -6.53 -18.75 -7.30
CA GLY A 52 -5.34 -18.69 -6.46
C GLY A 52 -4.53 -17.41 -6.61
N VAL A 53 -4.97 -16.46 -7.41
CA VAL A 53 -4.29 -15.16 -7.57
C VAL A 53 -4.92 -14.13 -6.66
N ARG A 54 -4.11 -13.54 -5.79
CA ARG A 54 -4.49 -12.43 -4.91
C ARG A 54 -4.78 -11.18 -5.75
N ARG A 55 -6.03 -10.70 -5.68
CA ARG A 55 -6.50 -9.49 -6.37
C ARG A 55 -6.70 -8.31 -5.43
N SER A 56 -6.60 -8.54 -4.13
CA SER A 56 -6.78 -7.56 -3.08
C SER A 56 -5.64 -7.66 -2.08
N ALA A 57 -5.24 -6.54 -1.54
CA ALA A 57 -4.29 -6.45 -0.45
C ALA A 57 -4.71 -5.32 0.49
N LEU A 58 -4.46 -5.49 1.77
CA LEU A 58 -4.80 -4.56 2.82
C LEU A 58 -3.54 -4.19 3.62
N ILE A 59 -3.52 -3.00 4.18
CA ILE A 59 -2.70 -2.69 5.34
C ILE A 59 -3.60 -2.23 6.48
N SER A 60 -3.41 -2.79 7.64
CA SER A 60 -4.05 -2.37 8.88
C SER A 60 -3.08 -1.52 9.68
N LEU A 61 -3.38 -0.23 9.79
CA LEU A 61 -2.67 0.71 10.64
C LEU A 61 -3.41 0.80 11.96
N SER A 62 -2.81 0.30 13.03
CA SER A 62 -3.43 0.25 14.34
C SER A 62 -2.67 1.07 15.36
N ASN A 63 -3.38 1.53 16.41
CA ASN A 63 -2.72 2.18 17.52
C ASN A 63 -1.68 1.24 18.15
N PRO A 64 -0.52 1.75 18.54
CA PRO A 64 0.47 0.97 19.25
C PRO A 64 -0.08 0.28 20.49
N SER A 65 -1.02 0.91 21.20
CA SER A 65 -1.69 0.35 22.40
C SER A 65 -2.69 -0.78 22.10
N ASP A 66 -3.02 -1.05 20.84
CA ASP A 66 -3.95 -2.14 20.49
C ASP A 66 -3.28 -3.52 20.58
N GLY A 67 -3.38 -4.14 21.74
CA GLY A 67 -2.81 -5.47 22.01
C GLY A 67 -3.45 -6.60 21.18
N ARG A 68 -4.72 -6.46 20.75
CA ARG A 68 -5.40 -7.46 19.90
C ARG A 68 -4.77 -7.49 18.50
N LEU A 69 -4.61 -6.33 17.89
CA LEU A 69 -3.96 -6.24 16.57
C LEU A 69 -2.45 -6.50 16.63
N ARG A 70 -1.78 -6.22 17.78
CA ARG A 70 -0.39 -6.65 17.99
C ARG A 70 -0.25 -8.16 17.90
N GLY A 71 -1.15 -8.92 18.48
CA GLY A 71 -1.14 -10.37 18.51
C GLY A 71 -1.87 -11.06 17.36
N ALA A 72 -2.43 -10.32 16.40
CA ALA A 72 -3.33 -10.87 15.38
C ALA A 72 -2.71 -12.00 14.54
N LYS A 73 -1.39 -11.97 14.32
CA LYS A 73 -0.63 -12.98 13.58
C LYS A 73 0.43 -13.66 14.45
N SER A 74 0.10 -13.92 15.69
CA SER A 74 0.95 -14.72 16.60
C SER A 74 0.54 -16.19 16.57
N GLY A 75 1.48 -17.09 16.82
CA GLY A 75 1.22 -18.53 16.82
C GLY A 75 0.86 -19.06 15.42
N GLN A 76 0.02 -20.08 15.39
CA GLN A 76 -0.41 -20.75 14.15
C GLN A 76 -1.69 -20.13 13.55
N TRP A 77 -1.77 -18.80 13.53
CA TRP A 77 -2.95 -18.04 13.07
C TRP A 77 -3.46 -18.48 11.68
N TRP A 78 -2.59 -18.95 10.80
CA TRP A 78 -2.95 -19.39 9.44
C TRP A 78 -3.83 -20.63 9.41
N LEU A 79 -3.91 -21.41 10.49
CA LEU A 79 -4.78 -22.59 10.60
C LEU A 79 -6.23 -22.21 10.94
N THR A 80 -6.44 -21.15 11.69
CA THR A 80 -7.75 -20.73 12.19
C THR A 80 -8.26 -19.46 11.54
N GLU A 81 -7.35 -18.55 11.19
CA GLU A 81 -7.66 -17.19 10.72
C GLU A 81 -6.92 -16.88 9.40
N GLY A 82 -7.00 -17.81 8.45
CA GLY A 82 -6.27 -17.74 7.17
C GLY A 82 -6.51 -16.47 6.36
N GLN A 83 -7.69 -15.82 6.50
CA GLN A 83 -8.00 -14.55 5.84
C GLN A 83 -7.04 -13.42 6.23
N ARG A 84 -6.40 -13.48 7.41
CA ARG A 84 -5.41 -12.48 7.85
C ARG A 84 -4.18 -12.40 6.95
N ALA A 85 -3.94 -13.42 6.11
CA ALA A 85 -2.89 -13.39 5.10
C ALA A 85 -3.08 -12.26 4.06
N LEU A 86 -4.28 -11.71 3.92
CA LEU A 86 -4.58 -10.62 3.00
C LEU A 86 -4.17 -9.24 3.51
N ALA A 87 -3.91 -9.10 4.81
CA ALA A 87 -3.51 -7.82 5.40
C ALA A 87 -2.05 -7.83 5.84
N ASN A 88 -1.32 -6.75 5.58
CA ASN A 88 -0.13 -6.39 6.33
C ASN A 88 -0.57 -5.59 7.56
N ASN A 89 0.02 -5.85 8.73
CA ASN A 89 -0.33 -5.16 9.95
C ASN A 89 0.85 -4.30 10.42
N SER A 90 0.58 -3.02 10.74
CA SER A 90 1.59 -2.09 11.25
C SER A 90 1.07 -1.27 12.42
N ALA A 91 1.93 -1.00 13.37
CA ALA A 91 1.70 0.00 14.41
C ALA A 91 1.89 1.39 13.82
N CYS A 92 0.90 2.27 14.01
CA CYS A 92 0.95 3.64 13.50
C CYS A 92 1.41 4.59 14.61
N TYR A 93 2.62 5.12 14.46
CA TYR A 93 3.19 6.08 15.40
C TYR A 93 2.89 7.52 14.92
N THR A 94 2.33 8.33 15.81
CA THR A 94 2.06 9.76 15.60
C THR A 94 3.06 10.65 16.32
N GLU A 95 3.88 10.06 17.19
CA GLU A 95 4.93 10.71 17.96
C GLU A 95 6.02 9.68 18.31
N LYS A 96 7.12 10.14 18.84
CA LYS A 96 8.20 9.26 19.33
C LYS A 96 7.69 8.48 20.56
N PRO A 97 7.65 7.15 20.52
CA PRO A 97 7.21 6.37 21.67
C PRO A 97 8.23 6.37 22.80
N GLU A 98 7.76 6.12 24.02
CA GLU A 98 8.61 5.79 25.14
C GLU A 98 9.40 4.50 24.88
N PHE A 99 10.62 4.43 25.41
CA PHE A 99 11.55 3.34 25.11
C PHE A 99 10.99 1.96 25.50
N ASP A 100 10.46 1.82 26.70
CA ASP A 100 9.93 0.54 27.20
C ASP A 100 8.75 0.07 26.37
N PHE A 101 7.90 0.99 25.94
CA PHE A 101 6.79 0.69 25.05
C PHE A 101 7.29 0.20 23.69
N PHE A 102 8.25 0.91 23.09
CA PHE A 102 8.85 0.49 21.82
C PHE A 102 9.53 -0.88 21.91
N LEU A 103 10.24 -1.13 23.00
CA LEU A 103 10.89 -2.41 23.26
C LEU A 103 9.86 -3.56 23.36
N SER A 104 8.70 -3.32 23.99
CA SER A 104 7.62 -4.31 24.06
C SER A 104 7.04 -4.65 22.68
N GLU A 105 6.94 -3.67 21.76
CA GLU A 105 6.56 -3.91 20.36
C GLU A 105 7.60 -4.76 19.63
N MET A 106 8.87 -4.45 19.79
CA MET A 106 9.96 -5.22 19.17
C MET A 106 10.00 -6.65 19.70
N LYS A 107 9.75 -6.85 21.00
CA LYS A 107 9.63 -8.17 21.59
C LYS A 107 8.46 -8.96 20.98
N ALA A 108 7.28 -8.35 20.88
CA ALA A 108 6.11 -9.00 20.27
C ALA A 108 6.36 -9.38 18.81
N LEU A 109 7.01 -8.49 18.04
CA LEU A 109 7.42 -8.75 16.66
C LEU A 109 8.36 -9.96 16.57
N TYR A 110 9.37 -10.03 17.41
CA TYR A 110 10.31 -11.15 17.47
C TYR A 110 9.63 -12.46 17.84
N GLU A 111 8.77 -12.44 18.86
CA GLU A 111 8.07 -13.63 19.36
C GLU A 111 7.01 -14.15 18.39
N SER A 112 6.38 -13.28 17.59
CA SER A 112 5.36 -13.66 16.61
C SER A 112 5.91 -14.58 15.51
N LYS A 113 7.19 -14.48 15.18
CA LYS A 113 7.85 -15.18 14.06
C LYS A 113 7.22 -14.90 12.68
N SER A 114 6.28 -13.98 12.61
CA SER A 114 5.57 -13.63 11.37
C SER A 114 6.14 -12.39 10.65
N GLY A 115 7.07 -11.66 11.29
CA GLY A 115 7.57 -10.38 10.78
C GLY A 115 6.57 -9.22 10.93
N GLU A 116 5.47 -9.41 11.66
CA GLU A 116 4.44 -8.43 11.93
C GLU A 116 4.20 -8.27 13.45
N ARG A 117 3.73 -7.10 13.93
CA ARG A 117 3.32 -5.96 13.07
C ARG A 117 4.53 -5.06 12.77
N GLY A 118 4.51 -4.47 11.57
CA GLY A 118 5.50 -3.49 11.14
C GLY A 118 5.34 -2.12 11.82
N ILE A 119 6.12 -1.16 11.36
CA ILE A 119 6.11 0.23 11.86
C ILE A 119 5.69 1.17 10.74
N PHE A 120 4.68 1.99 10.97
CA PHE A 120 4.35 3.14 10.14
C PHE A 120 4.47 4.42 10.97
N ASN A 121 5.33 5.33 10.56
CA ASN A 121 5.53 6.61 11.23
C ASN A 121 4.76 7.71 10.48
N ARG A 122 3.56 8.04 10.98
CA ARG A 122 2.69 9.09 10.40
C ARG A 122 3.32 10.47 10.53
N GLN A 123 4.01 10.75 11.64
CA GLN A 123 4.70 12.03 11.81
C GLN A 123 5.77 12.22 10.71
N ALA A 124 6.59 11.21 10.44
CA ALA A 124 7.56 11.29 9.35
C ALA A 124 6.90 11.48 7.97
N ALA A 125 5.72 10.89 7.74
CA ALA A 125 4.96 11.11 6.52
C ALA A 125 4.51 12.58 6.39
N GLN A 126 4.03 13.19 7.47
CA GLN A 126 3.65 14.59 7.53
C GLN A 126 4.86 15.51 7.34
N ASP A 127 5.99 15.22 7.98
CA ASP A 127 7.24 15.99 7.86
C ASP A 127 7.77 15.99 6.41
N ILE A 128 7.69 14.84 5.72
CA ILE A 128 8.08 14.75 4.31
C ILE A 128 7.11 15.49 3.40
N ALA A 129 5.81 15.44 3.68
CA ALA A 129 4.81 16.22 2.95
C ALA A 129 5.08 17.73 3.08
N ALA A 130 5.35 18.21 4.29
CA ALA A 130 5.70 19.59 4.58
C ALA A 130 6.99 20.03 3.86
N LYS A 131 8.04 19.20 3.92
CA LYS A 131 9.34 19.48 3.32
C LYS A 131 9.27 19.71 1.81
N ASN A 132 8.45 18.97 1.13
CA ASN A 132 8.32 19.05 -0.33
C ASN A 132 7.37 20.17 -0.79
N GLY A 133 6.55 20.73 0.10
CA GLY A 133 5.65 21.86 -0.17
C GLY A 133 4.56 21.60 -1.23
N ARG A 134 4.38 20.34 -1.65
CA ARG A 134 3.39 19.95 -2.68
C ARG A 134 2.11 19.38 -2.10
N ARG A 135 2.12 18.98 -0.85
CA ARG A 135 1.02 18.32 -0.15
C ARG A 135 0.76 19.01 1.17
N ASP A 136 -0.49 19.11 1.56
CA ASP A 136 -0.86 19.59 2.89
C ASP A 136 -0.45 18.56 3.96
N PRO A 137 0.46 18.93 4.90
CA PRO A 137 0.91 18.02 5.93
C PRO A 137 -0.13 17.75 7.04
N ALA A 138 -1.22 18.51 7.08
CA ALA A 138 -2.24 18.38 8.14
C ALA A 138 -3.13 17.13 8.01
N PHE A 139 -3.01 16.38 6.90
CA PHE A 139 -3.78 15.16 6.73
C PHE A 139 -3.27 14.00 7.59
N ASP A 140 -4.22 13.19 8.06
CA ASP A 140 -3.96 11.88 8.67
C ASP A 140 -3.55 10.87 7.61
N PHE A 141 -2.28 10.94 7.19
CA PHE A 141 -1.78 10.02 6.17
C PHE A 141 -1.82 8.57 6.63
N GLY A 142 -2.23 7.70 5.70
CA GLY A 142 -1.99 6.29 5.70
C GLY A 142 -1.05 5.93 4.56
N THR A 143 -1.07 4.66 4.16
CA THR A 143 -0.23 4.15 3.08
C THR A 143 -0.95 3.02 2.35
N ASN A 144 -0.47 2.68 1.16
CA ASN A 144 -0.85 1.44 0.49
C ASN A 144 -0.21 0.21 1.17
N PRO A 145 -0.62 -1.02 0.84
CA PRO A 145 -0.18 -2.23 1.56
C PRO A 145 1.33 -2.45 1.65
N CYS A 146 2.10 -1.99 0.66
CA CYS A 146 3.56 -2.14 0.64
C CYS A 146 4.30 -0.91 1.21
N SER A 147 3.57 0.12 1.62
CA SER A 147 4.07 1.33 2.28
C SER A 147 4.96 2.25 1.43
N GLU A 148 4.96 2.11 0.11
CA GLU A 148 5.72 2.97 -0.79
C GLU A 148 5.02 4.29 -1.12
N ILE A 149 3.71 4.41 -0.90
CA ILE A 149 2.94 5.61 -1.20
C ILE A 149 2.15 6.09 0.01
N ILE A 150 2.38 7.33 0.40
CA ILE A 150 1.61 8.02 1.43
C ILE A 150 0.30 8.50 0.84
N LEU A 151 -0.83 8.09 1.43
CA LEU A 151 -2.18 8.41 0.97
C LEU A 151 -2.96 9.22 2.01
N ARG A 152 -3.74 10.18 1.55
CA ARG A 152 -4.81 10.81 2.34
C ARG A 152 -5.98 9.83 2.51
N PRO A 153 -6.86 10.05 3.50
CA PRO A 153 -8.12 9.32 3.56
C PRO A 153 -8.90 9.43 2.25
N ASN A 154 -9.47 8.33 1.78
CA ASN A 154 -10.27 8.26 0.55
C ASN A 154 -9.51 8.80 -0.69
N GLN A 155 -8.32 8.28 -0.96
CA GLN A 155 -7.50 8.68 -2.10
C GLN A 155 -6.94 7.48 -2.84
N PHE A 156 -6.80 7.61 -4.15
CA PHE A 156 -6.09 6.67 -5.01
C PHE A 156 -4.74 7.21 -5.44
N CYS A 157 -3.86 6.29 -5.80
CA CYS A 157 -2.62 6.58 -6.51
C CYS A 157 -2.53 5.70 -7.76
N ASN A 158 -1.74 6.15 -8.73
CA ASN A 158 -1.45 5.40 -9.94
C ASN A 158 0.00 4.96 -9.91
N LEU A 159 0.25 3.71 -10.29
CA LEU A 159 1.58 3.14 -10.35
C LEU A 159 1.91 2.70 -11.76
N SER A 160 3.12 2.99 -12.18
CA SER A 160 3.75 2.43 -13.35
C SER A 160 5.14 1.87 -12.98
N GLU A 161 5.60 0.87 -13.72
CA GLU A 161 6.82 0.17 -13.38
C GLU A 161 7.72 0.02 -14.59
N VAL A 162 9.01 0.29 -14.38
CA VAL A 162 10.09 0.10 -15.34
C VAL A 162 10.83 -1.19 -15.01
N VAL A 163 10.88 -2.12 -15.94
CA VAL A 163 11.71 -3.31 -15.82
C VAL A 163 13.13 -2.98 -16.25
N VAL A 164 14.04 -2.99 -15.29
CA VAL A 164 15.48 -2.85 -15.50
C VAL A 164 16.05 -4.18 -15.97
N ARG A 165 16.95 -4.14 -16.94
CA ARG A 165 17.70 -5.29 -17.44
C ARG A 165 19.19 -5.05 -17.29
N GLN A 166 19.98 -6.11 -17.19
CA GLN A 166 21.42 -6.05 -16.97
C GLN A 166 22.16 -5.16 -18.00
N GLY A 167 21.74 -5.20 -19.25
CA GLY A 167 22.36 -4.41 -20.33
C GLY A 167 21.81 -2.99 -20.53
N ASP A 168 20.92 -2.50 -19.64
CA ASP A 168 20.32 -1.17 -19.80
C ASP A 168 21.37 -0.08 -19.52
N THR A 169 21.56 0.81 -20.49
CA THR A 169 22.32 2.03 -20.26
C THR A 169 21.46 3.09 -19.60
N LEU A 170 22.07 4.12 -18.99
CA LEU A 170 21.31 5.25 -18.45
C LEU A 170 20.37 5.88 -19.48
N LYS A 171 20.78 5.96 -20.75
CA LYS A 171 19.94 6.48 -21.84
C LYS A 171 18.69 5.62 -22.06
N VAL A 172 18.84 4.30 -22.01
CA VAL A 172 17.71 3.36 -22.14
C VAL A 172 16.78 3.48 -20.94
N LEU A 173 17.32 3.54 -19.74
CA LEU A 173 16.51 3.71 -18.50
C LEU A 173 15.76 5.05 -18.51
N LYS A 174 16.37 6.14 -18.92
CA LYS A 174 15.68 7.44 -19.08
C LYS A 174 14.51 7.34 -20.06
N SER A 175 14.67 6.65 -21.19
CA SER A 175 13.58 6.42 -22.13
C SER A 175 12.45 5.60 -21.52
N LYS A 176 12.77 4.50 -20.81
CA LYS A 176 11.77 3.68 -20.13
C LYS A 176 11.00 4.46 -19.05
N VAL A 177 11.72 5.23 -18.22
CA VAL A 177 11.12 6.10 -17.20
C VAL A 177 10.20 7.15 -17.84
N ARG A 178 10.61 7.76 -18.95
CA ARG A 178 9.76 8.70 -19.68
C ARG A 178 8.44 8.06 -20.09
N TRP A 179 8.46 6.90 -20.73
CA TRP A 179 7.24 6.19 -21.16
C TRP A 179 6.37 5.75 -19.97
N ALA A 180 6.96 5.22 -18.93
CA ALA A 180 6.23 4.86 -17.71
C ALA A 180 5.55 6.07 -17.07
N THR A 181 6.24 7.22 -17.04
CA THR A 181 5.68 8.48 -16.53
C THR A 181 4.51 8.98 -17.37
N ILE A 182 4.63 8.96 -18.70
CA ILE A 182 3.53 9.34 -19.62
C ILE A 182 2.30 8.48 -19.33
N LEU A 183 2.50 7.16 -19.24
CA LEU A 183 1.40 6.22 -19.00
C LEU A 183 0.72 6.46 -17.64
N GLY A 184 1.52 6.66 -16.60
CA GLY A 184 1.01 6.96 -15.26
C GLY A 184 0.31 8.32 -15.18
N THR A 185 0.83 9.34 -15.86
CA THR A 185 0.18 10.67 -15.93
C THR A 185 -1.18 10.57 -16.63
N LEU A 186 -1.26 9.83 -17.74
CA LEU A 186 -2.54 9.57 -18.39
C LEU A 186 -3.50 8.81 -17.47
N GLN A 187 -3.02 7.77 -16.77
CA GLN A 187 -3.83 7.01 -15.85
C GLN A 187 -4.38 7.87 -14.70
N SER A 188 -3.63 8.84 -14.21
CA SER A 188 -4.05 9.73 -13.12
C SER A 188 -5.26 10.61 -13.47
N THR A 189 -5.56 10.80 -14.77
CA THR A 189 -6.74 11.54 -15.23
C THR A 189 -8.02 10.69 -15.22
N LEU A 190 -7.93 9.39 -14.99
CA LEU A 190 -9.07 8.47 -14.98
C LEU A 190 -9.78 8.48 -13.62
N THR A 191 -10.66 9.46 -13.42
CA THR A 191 -11.32 9.74 -12.11
C THR A 191 -12.83 9.46 -12.13
N ASP A 192 -13.34 8.65 -13.07
CA ASP A 192 -14.75 8.23 -13.10
C ASP A 192 -15.03 7.09 -12.10
N PHE A 193 -15.22 7.44 -10.84
CA PHE A 193 -15.45 6.52 -9.72
C PHE A 193 -16.95 6.34 -9.43
N ARG A 194 -17.70 5.73 -10.34
CA ARG A 194 -19.18 5.64 -10.33
C ARG A 194 -19.77 5.02 -9.07
N TYR A 195 -19.04 4.11 -8.41
CA TYR A 195 -19.53 3.36 -7.26
C TYR A 195 -18.97 3.84 -5.92
N LEU A 196 -18.17 4.90 -5.93
CA LEU A 196 -17.55 5.46 -4.73
C LEU A 196 -18.19 6.78 -4.33
N ARG A 197 -18.01 7.14 -3.06
CA ARG A 197 -18.44 8.44 -2.57
C ARG A 197 -17.68 9.58 -3.27
N PRO A 198 -18.30 10.74 -3.52
CA PRO A 198 -17.67 11.86 -4.26
C PRO A 198 -16.32 12.32 -3.69
N ILE A 199 -16.10 12.13 -2.39
CA ILE A 199 -14.84 12.48 -1.73
C ILE A 199 -13.62 11.76 -2.33
N TRP A 200 -13.78 10.52 -2.81
CA TRP A 200 -12.72 9.79 -3.49
C TRP A 200 -12.25 10.48 -4.77
N LYS A 201 -13.21 10.93 -5.58
CA LYS A 201 -12.93 11.68 -6.80
C LYS A 201 -12.23 12.99 -6.46
N LYS A 202 -12.81 13.79 -5.56
CA LYS A 202 -12.24 15.08 -5.12
C LYS A 202 -10.78 14.92 -4.67
N ASN A 203 -10.50 14.02 -3.72
CA ASN A 203 -9.17 13.86 -3.16
C ASN A 203 -8.15 13.32 -4.19
N THR A 204 -8.61 12.52 -5.15
CA THR A 204 -7.75 12.01 -6.21
C THR A 204 -7.41 13.08 -7.23
N GLU A 205 -8.39 13.89 -7.65
CA GLU A 205 -8.18 14.99 -8.62
C GLU A 205 -7.32 16.12 -8.05
N GLU A 206 -7.40 16.40 -6.75
CA GLU A 206 -6.57 17.44 -6.11
C GLU A 206 -5.07 17.15 -6.17
N GLU A 207 -4.64 15.90 -6.14
CA GLU A 207 -3.22 15.56 -6.10
C GLU A 207 -2.73 14.73 -7.29
N CYS A 208 -3.60 14.00 -7.99
CA CYS A 208 -3.27 13.15 -9.14
C CYS A 208 -1.99 12.32 -8.94
N LEU A 209 -1.91 11.59 -7.82
CA LEU A 209 -0.69 10.90 -7.39
C LEU A 209 -0.21 9.89 -8.43
N LEU A 210 1.06 9.97 -8.75
CA LEU A 210 1.77 9.06 -9.64
C LEU A 210 3.05 8.54 -8.99
N GLY A 211 3.23 7.22 -9.01
CA GLY A 211 4.49 6.56 -8.69
C GLY A 211 5.08 5.89 -9.94
N VAL A 212 6.36 6.12 -10.19
CA VAL A 212 7.14 5.42 -11.21
C VAL A 212 8.22 4.61 -10.50
N SER A 213 8.08 3.29 -10.51
CA SER A 213 8.99 2.38 -9.82
C SER A 213 9.99 1.72 -10.77
N LEU A 214 11.05 1.14 -10.19
CA LEU A 214 12.02 0.32 -10.89
C LEU A 214 11.99 -1.08 -10.28
N THR A 215 11.87 -2.12 -11.12
CA THR A 215 12.05 -3.52 -10.73
C THR A 215 13.23 -4.13 -11.48
N GLY A 216 13.80 -5.22 -10.95
CA GLY A 216 15.00 -5.84 -11.53
C GLY A 216 16.30 -5.08 -11.25
N ILE A 217 16.31 -4.19 -10.26
CA ILE A 217 17.48 -3.37 -9.91
C ILE A 217 18.68 -4.23 -9.47
N MET A 218 18.42 -5.40 -8.86
CA MET A 218 19.48 -6.30 -8.41
C MET A 218 20.19 -7.04 -9.55
N ASP A 219 19.59 -7.08 -10.74
CA ASP A 219 20.21 -7.70 -11.93
C ASP A 219 21.14 -6.72 -12.67
N HIS A 220 21.20 -5.46 -12.24
CA HIS A 220 21.94 -4.41 -12.95
C HIS A 220 23.16 -3.93 -12.17
N ASP A 221 24.36 -4.04 -12.75
CA ASP A 221 25.64 -3.80 -12.06
C ASP A 221 25.77 -2.41 -11.39
N THR A 222 25.20 -1.37 -12.00
CA THR A 222 25.25 -0.02 -11.42
C THR A 222 24.18 0.21 -10.34
N LEU A 223 23.01 -0.42 -10.49
CA LEU A 223 21.88 -0.16 -9.59
C LEU A 223 21.88 -1.04 -8.34
N ASN A 224 22.53 -2.20 -8.38
CA ASN A 224 22.61 -3.13 -7.24
C ASN A 224 23.67 -2.76 -6.19
N THR A 225 24.58 -1.83 -6.52
CA THR A 225 25.72 -1.52 -5.67
C THR A 225 25.70 -0.05 -5.22
N PRO A 226 25.69 0.23 -3.91
CA PRO A 226 25.79 1.58 -3.39
C PRO A 226 27.06 2.28 -3.90
N SER A 227 26.90 3.35 -4.65
CA SER A 227 27.99 4.11 -5.25
C SER A 227 27.58 5.55 -5.58
N PRO A 228 28.54 6.47 -5.76
CA PRO A 228 28.24 7.81 -6.29
C PRO A 228 27.57 7.78 -7.66
N LEU A 229 27.86 6.78 -8.47
CA LEU A 229 27.27 6.58 -9.79
C LEU A 229 25.79 6.19 -9.68
N LEU A 230 25.45 5.29 -8.76
CA LEU A 230 24.04 4.98 -8.43
C LEU A 230 23.27 6.23 -8.06
N VAL A 231 23.79 7.03 -7.12
CA VAL A 231 23.13 8.27 -6.67
C VAL A 231 22.91 9.23 -7.85
N LYS A 232 23.90 9.37 -8.73
CA LYS A 232 23.80 10.17 -9.95
C LYS A 232 22.68 9.67 -10.85
N TRP A 233 22.64 8.37 -11.15
CA TRP A 233 21.65 7.79 -12.04
C TRP A 233 20.22 7.93 -11.48
N LEU A 234 20.02 7.64 -10.20
CA LEU A 234 18.71 7.80 -9.57
C LEU A 234 18.22 9.24 -9.58
N ARG A 235 19.13 10.22 -9.40
CA ARG A 235 18.80 11.64 -9.52
C ARG A 235 18.34 12.00 -10.93
N GLU A 236 19.10 11.60 -11.95
CA GLU A 236 18.77 11.87 -13.35
C GLU A 236 17.47 11.19 -13.78
N LEU A 237 17.20 9.96 -13.33
CA LEU A 237 15.93 9.26 -13.60
C LEU A 237 14.75 9.97 -12.93
N LYS A 238 14.92 10.46 -11.69
CA LYS A 238 13.92 11.25 -11.00
C LYS A 238 13.61 12.56 -11.74
N GLU A 239 14.64 13.26 -12.21
CA GLU A 239 14.50 14.50 -12.99
C GLU A 239 13.68 14.23 -14.26
N VAL A 240 14.00 13.18 -15.02
CA VAL A 240 13.22 12.78 -16.21
C VAL A 240 11.75 12.51 -15.86
N ALA A 241 11.47 11.82 -14.75
CA ALA A 241 10.10 11.56 -14.34
C ALA A 241 9.35 12.86 -14.00
N VAL A 242 9.97 13.75 -13.22
CA VAL A 242 9.35 15.03 -12.84
C VAL A 242 9.10 15.93 -14.06
N GLU A 243 10.09 16.10 -14.92
CA GLU A 243 9.95 16.92 -16.14
C GLU A 243 8.90 16.36 -17.10
N THR A 244 8.89 15.04 -17.29
CA THR A 244 7.91 14.37 -18.14
C THR A 244 6.48 14.51 -17.59
N ASN A 245 6.31 14.34 -16.28
CA ASN A 245 5.02 14.53 -15.64
C ASN A 245 4.54 16.00 -15.80
N LEU A 246 5.43 16.97 -15.59
CA LEU A 246 5.11 18.39 -15.77
C LEU A 246 4.74 18.73 -17.22
N GLU A 247 5.43 18.15 -18.21
CA GLU A 247 5.10 18.30 -19.61
C GLU A 247 3.71 17.76 -19.94
N TRP A 248 3.44 16.54 -19.51
CA TRP A 248 2.22 15.84 -19.90
C TRP A 248 0.98 16.25 -19.07
N SER A 249 1.14 16.64 -17.82
CA SER A 249 0.04 17.22 -17.05
C SER A 249 -0.51 18.48 -17.70
N LYS A 250 0.36 19.34 -18.24
CA LYS A 250 -0.05 20.55 -19.00
C LYS A 250 -0.78 20.22 -20.30
N ARG A 251 -0.48 19.08 -20.94
CA ARG A 251 -1.15 18.65 -22.18
C ARG A 251 -2.51 18.01 -21.93
N LEU A 252 -2.69 17.43 -20.76
CA LEU A 252 -3.90 16.71 -20.39
C LEU A 252 -4.92 17.56 -19.61
N GLY A 253 -4.54 18.80 -19.21
CA GLY A 253 -5.38 19.72 -18.44
C GLY A 253 -5.26 19.46 -16.96
#